data_4a93878376fc23e729bdb2d54b4dd8c0
#
_entry.id   4a93878376fc23e729bdb2d54b4dd8c0
#
_cell.length_a   1.000
_cell.length_b   1.000
_cell.length_c   1.000
_cell.angle_alpha   90.00
_cell.angle_beta   90.00
_cell.angle_gamma   90.00
#
_symmetry.space_group_name_H-M   'P 1'
#
loop_
_entity.id
_entity.type
_entity.pdbx_description
1 polymer ?
#
loop_
_entity_poly.entity_id
_entity_poly.type
_entity_poly.pdbx_seq_one_letter_code
_entity_poly.pdbx_strand_id
1 'polypeptide(L)' 'RRTDDIDADVVRQTRDEAIKSLEACEDGNHRRAYYENKINWCNLLLKQVIEGQ' A
#
# COMPACT_ATOMS: atom_id res chain seq x y z
N ARG A 1 -21.14 -12.98 1.07
CA ARG A 1 -20.09 -12.03 0.95
C ARG A 1 -19.35 -11.78 2.25
N ARG A 2 -18.08 -11.84 2.19
CA ARG A 2 -17.30 -11.69 3.41
C ARG A 2 -16.67 -10.31 3.47
N THR A 3 -16.68 -9.77 4.66
CA THR A 3 -16.12 -8.44 4.85
C THR A 3 -14.68 -8.48 5.30
N ASP A 4 -14.20 -9.65 5.66
CA ASP A 4 -12.83 -9.78 6.14
C ASP A 4 -11.88 -10.19 5.02
N ASP A 5 -12.38 -10.36 3.81
CA ASP A 5 -11.53 -10.67 2.68
C ASP A 5 -10.71 -9.44 2.29
N ILE A 6 -9.43 -9.64 2.06
CA ILE A 6 -8.58 -8.59 1.56
C ILE A 6 -8.64 -8.63 0.04
N ASP A 7 -9.06 -7.52 -0.54
CA ASP A 7 -9.16 -7.40 -2.00
C ASP A 7 -7.81 -6.98 -2.54
N ALA A 8 -7.13 -7.90 -3.21
CA ALA A 8 -5.79 -7.62 -3.72
C ALA A 8 -5.79 -6.45 -4.69
N ASP A 9 -6.85 -6.33 -5.49
CA ASP A 9 -6.94 -5.24 -6.45
C ASP A 9 -6.99 -3.89 -5.73
N VAL A 10 -7.79 -3.82 -4.68
CA VAL A 10 -7.91 -2.58 -3.91
C VAL A 10 -6.58 -2.24 -3.25
N VAL A 11 -5.92 -3.24 -2.69
CA VAL A 11 -4.63 -3.01 -2.04
C VAL A 11 -3.61 -2.53 -3.05
N ARG A 12 -3.60 -3.12 -4.24
CA ARG A 12 -2.67 -2.71 -5.28
C ARG A 12 -2.92 -1.27 -5.73
N GLN A 13 -4.17 -0.91 -5.87
CA GLN A 13 -4.51 0.47 -6.24
C GLN A 13 -4.05 1.44 -5.15
N THR A 14 -4.29 1.08 -3.89
CA THR A 14 -3.86 1.92 -2.79
C THR A 14 -2.34 2.07 -2.80
N ARG A 15 -1.62 0.98 -3.07
CA ARG A 15 -0.17 1.04 -3.14
C ARG A 15 0.28 1.95 -4.27
N ASP A 16 -0.34 1.81 -5.44
CA ASP A 16 0.04 2.63 -6.58
C ASP A 16 -0.16 4.11 -6.27
N GLU A 17 -1.29 4.44 -5.65
CA GLU A 17 -1.55 5.82 -5.29
C GLU A 17 -0.53 6.33 -4.29
N ALA A 18 -0.17 5.48 -3.33
CA ALA A 18 0.83 5.88 -2.35
C ALA A 18 2.18 6.12 -3.01
N ILE A 19 2.54 5.27 -3.97
CA ILE A 19 3.80 5.44 -4.68
C ILE A 19 3.79 6.74 -5.47
N LYS A 20 2.70 7.03 -6.15
CA LYS A 20 2.61 8.28 -6.91
C LYS A 20 2.72 9.47 -5.99
N SER A 21 2.04 9.43 -4.85
CA SER A 21 2.11 10.51 -3.90
C SER A 21 3.52 10.67 -3.36
N LEU A 22 4.18 9.54 -3.09
CA LEU A 22 5.54 9.58 -2.59
C LEU A 22 6.48 10.22 -3.59
N GLU A 23 6.34 9.85 -4.86
CA GLU A 23 7.19 10.43 -5.90
C GLU A 23 6.95 11.92 -6.08
N ALA A 24 5.73 12.35 -5.80
CA ALA A 24 5.40 13.77 -5.90
C ALA A 24 5.90 14.57 -4.69
N CYS A 25 6.24 13.89 -3.61
CA CYS A 25 6.73 14.56 -2.41
C CYS A 25 8.17 14.99 -2.62
N GLU A 26 8.49 16.17 -2.07
CA GLU A 26 9.86 16.66 -2.10
C GLU A 26 10.67 16.02 -0.99
N ASP A 27 11.97 16.02 -1.17
CA ASP A 27 12.85 15.53 -0.12
C ASP A 27 12.62 16.36 1.14
N GLY A 28 12.57 15.67 2.27
CA GLY A 28 12.33 16.34 3.54
C GLY A 28 10.87 16.52 3.87
N ASN A 29 9.98 16.12 2.98
CA ASN A 29 8.56 16.20 3.27
C ASN A 29 8.21 15.17 4.35
N HIS A 30 7.52 15.64 5.39
CA HIS A 30 7.15 14.74 6.50
C HIS A 30 6.27 13.59 6.04
N ARG A 31 5.50 13.79 4.99
CA ARG A 31 4.58 12.78 4.52
C ARG A 31 5.27 11.64 3.79
N ARG A 32 6.54 11.82 3.45
CA ARG A 32 7.26 10.73 2.79
C ARG A 32 7.28 9.48 3.67
N ALA A 33 7.55 9.66 4.95
CA ALA A 33 7.56 8.50 5.86
C ALA A 33 6.18 7.85 5.92
N TYR A 34 5.13 8.66 5.93
CA TYR A 34 3.78 8.13 5.95
C TYR A 34 3.51 7.26 4.72
N TYR A 35 3.87 7.78 3.55
CA TYR A 35 3.62 7.03 2.31
C TYR A 35 4.48 5.79 2.23
N GLU A 36 5.71 5.87 2.68
CA GLU A 36 6.59 4.71 2.68
C GLU A 36 6.02 3.60 3.57
N ASN A 37 5.55 3.98 4.75
CA ASN A 37 4.93 3.01 5.64
C ASN A 37 3.69 2.40 5.02
N LYS A 38 2.91 3.22 4.35
CA LYS A 38 1.70 2.74 3.71
C LYS A 38 2.01 1.75 2.60
N ILE A 39 3.04 2.05 1.82
CA ILE A 39 3.46 1.15 0.74
C ILE A 39 3.93 -0.18 1.32
N ASN A 40 4.76 -0.13 2.36
CA ASN A 40 5.24 -1.34 3.00
C ASN A 40 4.09 -2.18 3.54
N TRP A 41 3.11 -1.52 4.15
CA TRP A 41 1.96 -2.22 4.69
C TRP A 41 1.16 -2.89 3.58
N CYS A 42 0.97 -2.19 2.47
CA CYS A 42 0.25 -2.76 1.34
C CYS A 42 1.00 -3.97 0.77
N ASN A 43 2.32 -3.86 0.66
CA ASN A 43 3.11 -4.98 0.18
C ASN A 43 2.98 -6.18 1.10
N LEU A 44 2.95 -5.93 2.40
CA LEU A 44 2.80 -7.02 3.37
C LEU A 44 1.44 -7.68 3.21
N LEU A 45 0.40 -6.89 3.03
CA LEU A 45 -0.93 -7.44 2.82
C LEU A 45 -0.99 -8.29 1.56
N LEU A 46 -0.39 -7.78 0.49
CA LEU A 46 -0.39 -8.52 -0.77
C LEU A 46 0.34 -9.83 -0.63
N LYS A 47 1.45 -9.81 0.10
CA LYS A 47 2.21 -11.03 0.33
C LYS A 47 1.37 -12.05 1.08
N GLN A 48 0.65 -11.61 2.09
CA GLN A 48 -0.19 -12.51 2.86
C GLN A 48 -1.30 -13.11 2.02
N VAL A 49 -1.89 -12.29 1.16
CA VAL A 49 -2.95 -12.77 0.29
C VAL A 49 -2.42 -13.86 -0.64
N ILE A 50 -1.25 -13.61 -1.22
CA ILE A 50 -0.67 -14.56 -2.16
C ILE A 50 -0.26 -15.84 -1.43
N GLU A 51 0.39 -15.72 -0.28
CA GLU A 51 0.86 -16.88 0.45
C GLU A 51 -0.28 -17.62 1.11
N GLY A 52 -1.36 -16.93 1.39
CA GLY A 52 -2.52 -17.56 2.00
C GLY A 52 -3.31 -18.44 1.04
N GLN A 53 -2.99 -18.35 -0.23
CA GLN A 53 -3.63 -19.20 -1.21
C GLN A 53 -3.06 -20.62 -1.13
#